data_478b1aede10eb5c00b0e536c70867b70
#
_entry.id   478b1aede10eb5c00b0e536c70867b70
#
_cell.length_a   1.000
_cell.length_b   1.000
_cell.length_c   1.000
_cell.angle_alpha   90.00
_cell.angle_beta   90.00
_cell.angle_gamma   90.00
#
_symmetry.space_group_name_H-M   'P 1'
#
loop_
_entity.id
_entity.type
_entity.pdbx_description
1 polymer ?
#
loop_
_entity_poly.entity_id
_entity_poly.type
_entity_poly.pdbx_seq_one_letter_code
_entity_poly.pdbx_strand_id
1 'polypeptide(L)'
;MEIAIVQHDIVAESVERTLSGIESLLAGVEAVDLVVLPEMFATGFDVDDASVAEPASGGGVRRWMQSLAAARRSAVEGSVAVDDNGLRNRHYFVCPDGTYRYYDKRHLFSFGGENRLYRQGVSPCVVEYKGVRLLLQTCYDLRFPVFSRNCGGCYDVAVYVASWPKSRISAWDTLLQARAIENLAYVVAVNRVGTVGKLEYDGHSRVVDYLGRTVTGVAD
;
A
#
# COMPACT_ATOMS: atom_id res chain seq x y z
N MET A 1 18.16 -1.01 -4.32
CA MET A 1 17.06 -0.11 -3.85
C MET A 1 16.84 -0.38 -2.38
N GLU A 2 16.96 0.63 -1.53
CA GLU A 2 16.68 0.56 -0.10
C GLU A 2 15.23 0.97 0.15
N ILE A 3 14.49 0.19 0.95
CA ILE A 3 13.04 0.37 1.14
C ILE A 3 12.73 0.39 2.63
N ALA A 4 12.04 1.43 3.09
CA ALA A 4 11.43 1.46 4.42
C ALA A 4 9.97 0.99 4.32
N ILE A 5 9.64 -0.10 5.02
CA ILE A 5 8.26 -0.56 5.20
C ILE A 5 7.73 -0.02 6.53
N VAL A 6 6.65 0.75 6.47
CA VAL A 6 6.11 1.45 7.65
C VAL A 6 4.86 0.73 8.14
N GLN A 7 5.04 -0.16 9.10
CA GLN A 7 3.94 -0.84 9.78
C GLN A 7 3.48 0.04 10.95
N HIS A 8 2.28 0.61 10.87
CA HIS A 8 1.79 1.52 11.91
C HIS A 8 0.30 1.33 12.21
N ASP A 9 -0.12 1.80 13.36
CA ASP A 9 -1.54 1.94 13.70
C ASP A 9 -2.10 3.23 13.08
N ILE A 10 -3.36 3.19 12.70
CA ILE A 10 -4.07 4.31 12.07
C ILE A 10 -5.03 4.90 13.09
N VAL A 11 -4.84 6.16 13.44
CA VAL A 11 -5.75 6.91 14.31
C VAL A 11 -6.91 7.43 13.45
N ALA A 12 -7.96 6.63 13.30
CA ALA A 12 -9.06 6.92 12.37
C ALA A 12 -9.76 8.29 12.64
N GLU A 13 -9.77 8.74 13.90
CA GLU A 13 -10.37 10.02 14.29
C GLU A 13 -9.52 11.24 13.93
N SER A 14 -8.26 11.06 13.50
CA SER A 14 -7.36 12.17 13.19
C SER A 14 -6.28 11.81 12.20
N VAL A 15 -6.49 12.25 10.98
CA VAL A 15 -5.48 12.17 9.89
C VAL A 15 -4.15 12.80 10.32
N GLU A 16 -4.20 13.98 10.98
CA GLU A 16 -2.99 14.69 11.43
C GLU A 16 -2.17 13.88 12.42
N ARG A 17 -2.82 13.21 13.38
CA ARG A 17 -2.13 12.36 14.35
C ARG A 17 -1.49 11.15 13.69
N THR A 18 -2.19 10.55 12.73
CA THR A 18 -1.64 9.44 11.95
C THR A 18 -0.41 9.86 11.16
N LEU A 19 -0.49 10.98 10.43
CA LEU A 19 0.62 11.49 9.62
C LEU A 19 1.83 11.87 10.49
N SER A 20 1.60 12.56 11.63
CA SER A 20 2.66 12.88 12.60
C SER A 20 3.30 11.63 13.21
N GLY A 21 2.51 10.58 13.45
CA GLY A 21 3.00 9.28 13.89
C GLY A 21 3.95 8.65 12.88
N ILE A 22 3.59 8.67 11.60
CA ILE A 22 4.43 8.18 10.50
C ILE A 22 5.76 8.98 10.43
N GLU A 23 5.68 10.31 10.51
CA GLU A 23 6.88 11.16 10.53
C GLU A 23 7.81 10.83 11.71
N SER A 24 7.23 10.55 12.88
CA SER A 24 7.98 10.15 14.08
C SER A 24 8.66 8.79 13.89
N LEU A 25 8.00 7.81 13.30
CA LEU A 25 8.60 6.52 12.96
C LEU A 25 9.77 6.66 11.98
N LEU A 26 9.61 7.56 11.02
CA LEU A 26 10.63 7.80 9.99
C LEU A 26 11.79 8.67 10.47
N ALA A 27 11.67 9.39 11.59
CA ALA A 27 12.70 10.32 12.07
C ALA A 27 14.04 9.63 12.36
N GLY A 28 14.01 8.37 12.80
CA GLY A 28 15.22 7.56 13.06
C GLY A 28 15.68 6.69 11.88
N VAL A 29 14.97 6.76 10.75
CA VAL A 29 15.30 5.96 9.57
C VAL A 29 16.26 6.73 8.69
N GLU A 30 17.40 6.11 8.33
CA GLU A 30 18.36 6.66 7.37
C GLU A 30 17.72 6.93 6.00
N ALA A 31 18.47 7.58 5.10
CA ALA A 31 18.00 7.84 3.75
C ALA A 31 17.74 6.52 3.00
N VAL A 32 16.51 6.36 2.51
CA VAL A 32 16.08 5.21 1.69
C VAL A 32 15.61 5.67 0.32
N ASP A 33 15.48 4.75 -0.61
CA ASP A 33 14.98 5.07 -1.95
C ASP A 33 13.45 5.19 -1.98
N LEU A 34 12.75 4.36 -1.18
CA LEU A 34 11.30 4.23 -1.19
C LEU A 34 10.76 4.03 0.24
N VAL A 35 9.71 4.76 0.58
CA VAL A 35 8.89 4.57 1.79
C VAL A 35 7.56 3.97 1.39
N VAL A 36 7.18 2.83 1.97
CA VAL A 36 5.93 2.14 1.68
C VAL A 36 5.02 2.18 2.90
N LEU A 37 3.81 2.73 2.70
CA LEU A 37 2.76 2.91 3.70
C LEU A 37 1.60 1.93 3.43
N PRO A 38 0.79 1.56 4.44
CA PRO A 38 -0.33 0.64 4.27
C PRO A 38 -1.45 1.13 3.33
N GLU A 39 -2.47 0.29 3.16
CA GLU A 39 -3.74 0.66 2.54
C GLU A 39 -4.50 1.66 3.42
N MET A 40 -5.05 2.72 2.81
CA MET A 40 -5.79 3.79 3.49
C MET A 40 -5.03 4.32 4.73
N PHE A 41 -3.73 4.48 4.57
CA PHE A 41 -2.77 4.68 5.66
C PHE A 41 -3.06 5.89 6.55
N ALA A 42 -3.77 6.89 6.04
CA ALA A 42 -4.04 8.13 6.76
C ALA A 42 -5.40 8.15 7.48
N THR A 43 -6.39 7.46 6.93
CA THR A 43 -7.81 7.55 7.36
C THR A 43 -8.33 6.24 7.94
N GLY A 44 -7.64 5.13 7.68
CA GLY A 44 -8.19 3.80 7.89
C GLY A 44 -9.16 3.39 6.78
N PHE A 45 -9.49 2.11 6.77
CA PHE A 45 -10.39 1.51 5.80
C PHE A 45 -11.81 1.46 6.38
N ASP A 46 -12.58 2.52 6.14
CA ASP A 46 -14.01 2.53 6.40
C ASP A 46 -14.75 2.53 5.05
N VAL A 47 -15.51 1.46 4.81
CA VAL A 47 -16.23 1.27 3.54
C VAL A 47 -17.55 2.04 3.48
N ASP A 48 -18.03 2.54 4.61
CA ASP A 48 -19.31 3.23 4.73
C ASP A 48 -19.17 4.76 4.83
N ASP A 49 -17.93 5.28 5.00
CA ASP A 49 -17.65 6.71 5.09
C ASP A 49 -16.99 7.28 3.81
N ALA A 50 -17.78 7.97 3.02
CA ALA A 50 -17.30 8.68 1.82
C ALA A 50 -16.58 10.00 2.14
N SER A 51 -16.75 10.55 3.35
CA SER A 51 -16.23 11.88 3.71
C SER A 51 -14.70 11.92 3.83
N VAL A 52 -14.07 10.76 4.00
CA VAL A 52 -12.61 10.61 4.04
C VAL A 52 -11.93 10.75 2.67
N ALA A 53 -12.71 10.74 1.58
CA ALA A 53 -12.17 10.76 0.24
C ALA A 53 -11.65 12.14 -0.16
N GLU A 54 -10.47 12.16 -0.73
CA GLU A 54 -9.86 13.35 -1.31
C GLU A 54 -10.35 13.58 -2.76
N PRO A 55 -10.43 14.84 -3.24
CA PRO A 55 -10.70 15.09 -4.65
C PRO A 55 -9.57 14.58 -5.55
N ALA A 56 -9.89 14.11 -6.76
CA ALA A 56 -8.90 13.64 -7.74
C ALA A 56 -7.83 14.69 -8.10
N SER A 57 -8.19 15.98 -8.03
CA SER A 57 -7.24 17.08 -8.20
C SER A 57 -6.15 17.14 -7.11
N GLY A 58 -6.34 16.45 -5.99
CA GLY A 58 -5.44 16.31 -4.85
C GLY A 58 -5.98 16.93 -3.57
N GLY A 59 -5.81 16.18 -2.49
CA GLY A 59 -6.19 16.57 -1.14
C GLY A 59 -4.99 16.76 -0.22
N GLY A 60 -5.26 16.78 1.08
CA GLY A 60 -4.26 16.99 2.13
C GLY A 60 -3.25 15.86 2.20
N VAL A 61 -3.72 14.62 2.12
CA VAL A 61 -2.86 13.43 2.25
C VAL A 61 -1.91 13.29 1.05
N ARG A 62 -2.39 13.48 -0.18
CA ARG A 62 -1.47 13.47 -1.34
C ARG A 62 -0.44 14.58 -1.26
N ARG A 63 -0.82 15.81 -0.88
CA ARG A 63 0.15 16.89 -0.67
C ARG A 63 1.16 16.57 0.41
N TRP A 64 0.74 15.93 1.50
CA TRP A 64 1.65 15.46 2.54
C TRP A 64 2.63 14.42 1.97
N MET A 65 2.17 13.44 1.19
CA MET A 65 3.06 12.47 0.52
C MET A 65 4.11 13.19 -0.35
N GLN A 66 3.71 14.21 -1.12
CA GLN A 66 4.63 15.00 -1.94
C GLN A 66 5.66 15.76 -1.08
N SER A 67 5.22 16.34 0.02
CA SER A 67 6.12 17.05 0.96
C SER A 67 7.10 16.08 1.63
N LEU A 68 6.63 14.92 2.06
CA LEU A 68 7.47 13.87 2.66
C LEU A 68 8.51 13.36 1.64
N ALA A 69 8.06 13.08 0.41
CA ALA A 69 8.93 12.60 -0.66
C ALA A 69 10.06 13.60 -0.97
N ALA A 70 9.72 14.88 -1.08
CA ALA A 70 10.70 15.95 -1.32
C ALA A 70 11.67 16.11 -0.15
N ALA A 71 11.17 16.16 1.09
CA ALA A 71 11.98 16.34 2.29
C ALA A 71 12.97 15.19 2.52
N ARG A 72 12.54 13.95 2.27
CA ARG A 72 13.37 12.76 2.46
C ARG A 72 14.20 12.40 1.23
N ARG A 73 13.93 12.99 0.07
CA ARG A 73 14.51 12.61 -1.23
C ARG A 73 14.25 11.13 -1.57
N SER A 74 13.13 10.61 -1.10
CA SER A 74 12.67 9.22 -1.26
C SER A 74 11.34 9.22 -2.00
N ALA A 75 11.05 8.22 -2.82
CA ALA A 75 9.68 8.02 -3.24
C ALA A 75 8.81 7.59 -2.05
N VAL A 76 7.50 7.90 -2.10
CA VAL A 76 6.52 7.52 -1.07
C VAL A 76 5.33 6.86 -1.75
N GLU A 77 4.93 5.68 -1.29
CA GLU A 77 3.74 5.00 -1.78
C GLU A 77 2.80 4.54 -0.66
N GLY A 78 1.52 4.41 -1.00
CA GLY A 78 0.45 4.00 -0.11
C GLY A 78 -0.90 4.34 -0.69
N SER A 79 -2.00 3.78 -0.17
CA SER A 79 -3.31 4.08 -0.74
C SER A 79 -4.15 5.02 0.11
N VAL A 80 -5.03 5.74 -0.57
CA VAL A 80 -6.00 6.69 0.01
C VAL A 80 -7.34 6.58 -0.71
N ALA A 81 -8.42 7.03 -0.06
CA ALA A 81 -9.71 7.20 -0.71
C ALA A 81 -9.71 8.46 -1.57
N VAL A 82 -10.14 8.34 -2.83
CA VAL A 82 -10.20 9.46 -3.78
C VAL A 82 -11.54 9.47 -4.48
N ASP A 83 -12.17 10.64 -4.55
CA ASP A 83 -13.35 10.85 -5.40
C ASP A 83 -12.90 11.29 -6.80
N ASP A 84 -13.06 10.38 -7.76
CA ASP A 84 -12.77 10.56 -9.18
C ASP A 84 -13.95 10.03 -9.98
N ASN A 85 -15.01 10.82 -10.07
CA ASN A 85 -16.32 10.41 -10.63
C ASN A 85 -16.84 9.13 -9.95
N GLY A 86 -16.68 9.04 -8.63
CA GLY A 86 -16.97 7.93 -7.74
C GLY A 86 -15.73 7.48 -6.99
N LEU A 87 -15.94 6.92 -5.81
CA LEU A 87 -14.86 6.60 -4.89
C LEU A 87 -13.90 5.56 -5.45
N ARG A 88 -12.60 5.77 -5.22
CA ARG A 88 -11.51 4.88 -5.58
C ARG A 88 -10.63 4.61 -4.35
N ASN A 89 -10.20 3.39 -4.19
CA ASN A 89 -9.06 3.04 -3.35
C ASN A 89 -7.82 3.21 -4.22
N ARG A 90 -7.17 4.37 -4.12
CA ARG A 90 -6.09 4.79 -5.02
C ARG A 90 -4.74 4.66 -4.36
N HIS A 91 -3.91 3.77 -4.88
CA HIS A 91 -2.53 3.58 -4.49
C HIS A 91 -1.65 4.54 -5.29
N TYR A 92 -1.08 5.52 -4.60
CA TYR A 92 -0.14 6.47 -5.19
C TYR A 92 1.29 5.99 -5.06
N PHE A 93 2.10 6.31 -6.07
CA PHE A 93 3.55 6.32 -6.05
C PHE A 93 3.99 7.75 -6.34
N VAL A 94 4.57 8.43 -5.35
CA VAL A 94 4.94 9.85 -5.40
C VAL A 94 6.45 9.97 -5.40
N CYS A 95 7.02 10.62 -6.43
CA CYS A 95 8.46 10.86 -6.56
C CYS A 95 8.92 12.10 -5.75
N PRO A 96 10.24 12.23 -5.45
CA PRO A 96 10.79 13.38 -4.75
C PRO A 96 10.59 14.74 -5.45
N ASP A 97 10.42 14.74 -6.77
CA ASP A 97 10.13 15.93 -7.57
C ASP A 97 8.64 16.33 -7.55
N GLY A 98 7.80 15.59 -6.79
CA GLY A 98 6.37 15.80 -6.68
C GLY A 98 5.54 15.19 -7.80
N THR A 99 6.16 14.60 -8.83
CA THR A 99 5.43 13.82 -9.84
C THR A 99 4.87 12.53 -9.22
N TYR A 100 3.79 11.99 -9.79
CA TYR A 100 3.20 10.78 -9.24
C TYR A 100 2.60 9.90 -10.33
N ARG A 101 2.49 8.62 -10.01
CA ARG A 101 1.69 7.60 -10.71
C ARG A 101 0.68 7.05 -9.71
N TYR A 102 -0.37 6.41 -10.20
CA TYR A 102 -1.35 5.77 -9.33
C TYR A 102 -1.94 4.50 -9.94
N TYR A 103 -2.45 3.69 -9.06
CA TYR A 103 -3.20 2.48 -9.34
C TYR A 103 -4.53 2.52 -8.56
N ASP A 104 -5.64 2.39 -9.24
CA ASP A 104 -6.93 2.21 -8.58
C ASP A 104 -7.17 0.71 -8.36
N LYS A 105 -7.44 0.31 -7.12
CA LYS A 105 -7.62 -1.09 -6.71
C LYS A 105 -8.59 -1.82 -7.63
N ARG A 106 -8.12 -2.94 -8.19
CA ARG A 106 -8.92 -3.73 -9.14
C ARG A 106 -9.93 -4.61 -8.44
N HIS A 107 -9.53 -5.32 -7.39
CA HIS A 107 -10.38 -6.27 -6.69
C HIS A 107 -10.84 -5.69 -5.37
N LEU A 108 -12.05 -5.16 -5.37
CA LEU A 108 -12.66 -4.58 -4.18
C LEU A 108 -13.09 -5.69 -3.21
N PHE A 109 -12.89 -5.46 -1.91
CA PHE A 109 -13.22 -6.41 -0.87
C PHE A 109 -14.73 -6.47 -0.65
N SER A 110 -15.42 -7.25 -1.48
CA SER A 110 -16.90 -7.36 -1.49
C SER A 110 -17.47 -7.93 -0.19
N PHE A 111 -16.74 -8.84 0.48
CA PHE A 111 -17.14 -9.36 1.80
C PHE A 111 -17.19 -8.27 2.89
N GLY A 112 -16.37 -7.24 2.77
CA GLY A 112 -16.38 -6.06 3.63
C GLY A 112 -17.29 -4.95 3.11
N GLY A 113 -17.94 -5.11 1.97
CA GLY A 113 -18.84 -4.11 1.41
C GLY A 113 -18.18 -3.01 0.58
N GLU A 114 -16.85 -3.06 0.34
CA GLU A 114 -16.12 -2.03 -0.42
C GLU A 114 -16.75 -1.74 -1.77
N ASN A 115 -17.27 -2.75 -2.47
CA ASN A 115 -17.92 -2.62 -3.76
C ASN A 115 -19.29 -1.92 -3.75
N ARG A 116 -19.83 -1.57 -2.58
CA ARG A 116 -21.07 -0.81 -2.48
C ARG A 116 -20.83 0.67 -2.74
N LEU A 117 -19.68 1.18 -2.33
CA LEU A 117 -19.34 2.59 -2.37
C LEU A 117 -18.20 2.88 -3.36
N TYR A 118 -17.19 2.01 -3.41
CA TYR A 118 -16.02 2.18 -4.26
C TYR A 118 -16.21 1.57 -5.64
N ARG A 119 -15.53 2.14 -6.62
CA ARG A 119 -15.44 1.63 -7.99
C ARG A 119 -14.08 1.01 -8.25
N GLN A 120 -14.07 -0.16 -8.88
CA GLN A 120 -12.84 -0.86 -9.24
C GLN A 120 -12.03 -0.14 -10.31
N GLY A 121 -10.71 -0.27 -10.24
CA GLY A 121 -9.80 0.07 -11.33
C GLY A 121 -9.87 -0.94 -12.47
N VAL A 122 -9.28 -0.60 -13.62
CA VAL A 122 -9.34 -1.44 -14.81
C VAL A 122 -7.98 -1.88 -15.33
N SER A 123 -6.92 -1.15 -14.99
CA SER A 123 -5.58 -1.38 -15.54
C SER A 123 -4.55 -1.59 -14.43
N PRO A 124 -3.56 -2.49 -14.64
CA PRO A 124 -2.41 -2.56 -13.77
C PRO A 124 -1.56 -1.30 -13.92
N CYS A 125 -0.76 -1.00 -12.89
CA CYS A 125 0.21 0.09 -12.92
C CYS A 125 1.60 -0.45 -12.56
N VAL A 126 2.53 -0.33 -13.49
CA VAL A 126 3.95 -0.57 -13.25
C VAL A 126 4.67 0.76 -13.31
N VAL A 127 5.46 1.05 -12.29
CA VAL A 127 6.29 2.25 -12.17
C VAL A 127 7.74 1.85 -12.28
N GLU A 128 8.48 2.52 -13.15
CA GLU A 128 9.94 2.39 -13.18
C GLU A 128 10.56 3.49 -12.30
N TYR A 129 11.35 3.09 -11.31
CA TYR A 129 12.04 4.00 -10.41
C TYR A 129 13.43 3.48 -10.07
N LYS A 130 14.45 4.31 -10.28
CA LYS A 130 15.87 3.95 -10.08
C LYS A 130 16.28 2.61 -10.72
N GLY A 131 15.76 2.35 -11.91
CA GLY A 131 16.07 1.12 -12.68
C GLY A 131 15.36 -0.15 -12.19
N VAL A 132 14.39 -0.04 -11.29
CA VAL A 132 13.55 -1.14 -10.79
C VAL A 132 12.09 -0.89 -11.20
N ARG A 133 11.42 -1.91 -11.71
CA ARG A 133 10.02 -1.86 -12.11
C ARG A 133 9.14 -2.42 -10.99
N LEU A 134 8.25 -1.58 -10.47
CA LEU A 134 7.38 -1.89 -9.35
C LEU A 134 5.92 -2.00 -9.81
N LEU A 135 5.30 -3.16 -9.61
CA LEU A 135 3.86 -3.35 -9.81
C LEU A 135 3.11 -2.93 -8.55
N LEU A 136 2.22 -1.95 -8.67
CA LEU A 136 1.39 -1.49 -7.55
C LEU A 136 0.16 -2.37 -7.38
N GLN A 137 -0.06 -2.89 -6.17
CA GLN A 137 -1.19 -3.74 -5.81
C GLN A 137 -1.76 -3.33 -4.45
N THR A 138 -3.05 -3.60 -4.21
CA THR A 138 -3.70 -3.21 -2.95
C THR A 138 -4.46 -4.38 -2.35
N CYS A 139 -4.03 -4.84 -1.19
CA CYS A 139 -4.74 -5.71 -0.25
C CYS A 139 -5.40 -6.93 -0.92
N TYR A 140 -6.70 -6.87 -1.19
CA TYR A 140 -7.47 -7.98 -1.74
C TYR A 140 -7.01 -8.45 -3.12
N ASP A 141 -6.27 -7.59 -3.88
CA ASP A 141 -5.63 -7.98 -5.15
C ASP A 141 -4.69 -9.18 -4.98
N LEU A 142 -4.11 -9.35 -3.79
CA LEU A 142 -3.25 -10.49 -3.45
C LEU A 142 -3.93 -11.86 -3.71
N ARG A 143 -5.25 -11.94 -3.65
CA ARG A 143 -5.99 -13.18 -3.90
C ARG A 143 -6.18 -13.52 -5.37
N PHE A 144 -5.79 -12.63 -6.29
CA PHE A 144 -6.09 -12.75 -7.73
C PHE A 144 -4.81 -12.84 -8.57
N PRO A 145 -4.21 -14.04 -8.69
CA PRO A 145 -2.91 -14.22 -9.34
C PRO A 145 -2.90 -13.84 -10.83
N VAL A 146 -4.02 -13.97 -11.50
CA VAL A 146 -4.10 -13.68 -12.95
C VAL A 146 -3.81 -12.21 -13.23
N PHE A 147 -4.30 -11.31 -12.37
CA PHE A 147 -4.12 -9.87 -12.55
C PHE A 147 -2.70 -9.38 -12.22
N SER A 148 -2.00 -10.08 -11.33
CA SER A 148 -0.61 -9.79 -10.95
C SER A 148 0.41 -10.65 -11.70
N ARG A 149 0.00 -11.39 -12.73
CA ARG A 149 0.91 -12.25 -13.49
C ARG A 149 2.02 -11.46 -14.17
N ASN A 150 3.28 -11.83 -13.93
CA ASN A 150 4.47 -11.22 -14.53
C ASN A 150 4.72 -11.75 -15.95
N CYS A 151 3.85 -11.38 -16.89
CA CYS A 151 3.96 -11.80 -18.28
C CYS A 151 5.15 -11.11 -18.96
N GLY A 152 6.11 -11.92 -19.45
CA GLY A 152 7.29 -11.38 -20.14
C GLY A 152 8.25 -10.58 -19.25
N GLY A 153 8.19 -10.75 -17.93
CA GLY A 153 9.07 -10.04 -16.99
C GLY A 153 8.81 -8.54 -16.99
N CYS A 154 7.55 -8.12 -16.91
CA CYS A 154 7.18 -6.70 -16.96
C CYS A 154 7.44 -5.93 -15.65
N TYR A 155 7.72 -6.60 -14.54
CA TYR A 155 8.11 -5.99 -13.27
C TYR A 155 9.15 -6.83 -12.53
N ASP A 156 9.87 -6.21 -11.62
CA ASP A 156 10.91 -6.83 -10.79
C ASP A 156 10.43 -7.02 -9.34
N VAL A 157 9.52 -6.14 -8.90
CA VAL A 157 8.96 -6.12 -7.55
C VAL A 157 7.45 -5.94 -7.64
N ALA A 158 6.67 -6.73 -6.91
CA ALA A 158 5.25 -6.45 -6.66
C ALA A 158 5.11 -5.86 -5.26
N VAL A 159 4.48 -4.68 -5.14
CA VAL A 159 4.24 -4.02 -3.87
C VAL A 159 2.77 -4.17 -3.48
N TYR A 160 2.52 -4.72 -2.29
CA TYR A 160 1.18 -4.88 -1.72
C TYR A 160 1.04 -4.03 -0.47
N VAL A 161 0.17 -3.02 -0.53
CA VAL A 161 -0.23 -2.22 0.64
C VAL A 161 -1.58 -2.71 1.16
N ALA A 162 -1.74 -2.89 2.48
CA ALA A 162 -2.91 -3.59 3.01
C ALA A 162 -3.44 -3.06 4.35
N SER A 163 -4.74 -3.30 4.55
CA SER A 163 -5.43 -3.37 5.84
C SER A 163 -5.98 -4.80 5.98
N TRP A 164 -5.09 -5.76 6.23
CA TRP A 164 -5.38 -7.18 6.25
C TRP A 164 -5.50 -7.68 7.69
N PRO A 165 -6.70 -8.12 8.12
CA PRO A 165 -6.92 -8.44 9.53
C PRO A 165 -6.29 -9.77 9.95
N LYS A 166 -5.90 -9.85 11.21
CA LYS A 166 -5.30 -10.98 11.91
C LYS A 166 -6.06 -12.29 11.67
N SER A 167 -7.40 -12.26 11.68
CA SER A 167 -8.22 -13.44 11.44
C SER A 167 -8.00 -14.14 10.10
N ARG A 168 -7.31 -13.48 9.16
CA ARG A 168 -6.99 -14.01 7.83
C ARG A 168 -5.49 -13.96 7.52
N ILE A 169 -4.64 -13.77 8.54
CA ILE A 169 -3.20 -13.53 8.36
C ILE A 169 -2.47 -14.71 7.70
N SER A 170 -2.90 -15.95 7.95
CA SER A 170 -2.31 -17.13 7.30
C SER A 170 -2.42 -17.08 5.77
N ALA A 171 -3.52 -16.51 5.26
CA ALA A 171 -3.70 -16.33 3.82
C ALA A 171 -2.77 -15.23 3.27
N TRP A 172 -2.56 -14.15 4.02
CA TRP A 172 -1.58 -13.11 3.70
C TRP A 172 -0.18 -13.71 3.56
N ASP A 173 0.31 -14.39 4.58
CA ASP A 173 1.64 -14.98 4.62
C ASP A 173 1.88 -15.96 3.46
N THR A 174 0.92 -16.88 3.25
CA THR A 174 1.02 -17.89 2.19
C THR A 174 0.99 -17.28 0.78
N LEU A 175 0.09 -16.32 0.56
CA LEU A 175 -0.09 -15.75 -0.77
C LEU A 175 1.07 -14.83 -1.17
N LEU A 176 1.70 -14.11 -0.24
CA LEU A 176 2.89 -13.30 -0.54
C LEU A 176 4.02 -14.17 -1.09
N GLN A 177 4.28 -15.31 -0.46
CA GLN A 177 5.27 -16.27 -0.93
C GLN A 177 4.90 -16.83 -2.31
N ALA A 178 3.63 -17.20 -2.50
CA ALA A 178 3.14 -17.71 -3.77
C ALA A 178 3.33 -16.68 -4.90
N ARG A 179 3.01 -15.41 -4.66
CA ARG A 179 3.19 -14.33 -5.65
C ARG A 179 4.65 -14.12 -6.02
N ALA A 180 5.57 -14.22 -5.06
CA ALA A 180 6.99 -14.11 -5.32
C ALA A 180 7.49 -15.28 -6.20
N ILE A 181 7.17 -16.51 -5.82
CA ILE A 181 7.62 -17.72 -6.50
C ILE A 181 7.07 -17.81 -7.93
N GLU A 182 5.76 -17.68 -8.10
CA GLU A 182 5.09 -17.90 -9.40
C GLU A 182 5.41 -16.83 -10.45
N ASN A 183 5.87 -15.65 -10.00
CA ASN A 183 6.20 -14.52 -10.85
C ASN A 183 7.71 -14.28 -10.98
N LEU A 184 8.55 -15.04 -10.25
CA LEU A 184 10.01 -14.86 -10.17
C LEU A 184 10.38 -13.40 -9.88
N ALA A 185 9.65 -12.76 -8.95
CA ALA A 185 9.80 -11.36 -8.59
C ALA A 185 9.87 -11.20 -7.07
N TYR A 186 10.47 -10.12 -6.61
CA TYR A 186 10.37 -9.76 -5.19
C TYR A 186 8.94 -9.32 -4.85
N VAL A 187 8.55 -9.52 -3.60
CA VAL A 187 7.31 -8.99 -3.05
C VAL A 187 7.65 -8.11 -1.85
N VAL A 188 7.24 -6.85 -1.88
CA VAL A 188 7.23 -5.94 -0.73
C VAL A 188 5.79 -5.84 -0.24
N ALA A 189 5.55 -6.15 1.02
CA ALA A 189 4.21 -6.22 1.57
C ALA A 189 4.14 -5.42 2.87
N VAL A 190 3.24 -4.46 2.92
CA VAL A 190 3.04 -3.59 4.08
C VAL A 190 1.59 -3.66 4.52
N ASN A 191 1.39 -4.08 5.77
CA ASN A 191 0.09 -4.15 6.42
C ASN A 191 0.09 -3.24 7.65
N ARG A 192 -1.07 -2.74 8.04
CA ARG A 192 -1.22 -1.99 9.28
C ARG A 192 -1.20 -2.88 10.53
N VAL A 193 -1.02 -2.26 11.70
CA VAL A 193 -1.31 -2.83 13.03
C VAL A 193 -2.48 -2.09 13.69
N GLY A 194 -2.87 -2.53 14.89
CA GLY A 194 -3.87 -1.89 15.73
C GLY A 194 -5.25 -2.53 15.64
N THR A 195 -6.27 -1.84 16.15
CA THR A 195 -7.63 -2.37 16.26
C THR A 195 -8.66 -1.37 15.75
N VAL A 196 -9.64 -1.84 14.98
CA VAL A 196 -10.79 -1.04 14.55
C VAL A 196 -12.07 -1.83 14.86
N GLY A 197 -12.87 -1.34 15.82
CA GLY A 197 -14.03 -2.05 16.31
C GLY A 197 -13.66 -3.43 16.86
N LYS A 198 -14.05 -4.50 16.16
CA LYS A 198 -13.74 -5.89 16.52
C LYS A 198 -12.62 -6.50 15.68
N LEU A 199 -12.07 -5.75 14.74
CA LEU A 199 -11.01 -6.23 13.85
C LEU A 199 -9.65 -5.88 14.45
N GLU A 200 -8.82 -6.91 14.63
CA GLU A 200 -7.42 -6.77 15.01
C GLU A 200 -6.54 -6.89 13.76
N TYR A 201 -5.49 -6.09 13.71
CA TYR A 201 -4.46 -6.07 12.69
C TYR A 201 -3.10 -6.26 13.37
N ASP A 202 -2.36 -7.28 12.99
CA ASP A 202 -1.08 -7.66 13.60
C ASP A 202 0.11 -7.51 12.64
N GLY A 203 -0.08 -6.76 11.55
CA GLY A 203 1.01 -6.43 10.65
C GLY A 203 1.43 -7.55 9.74
N HIS A 204 2.50 -8.28 10.09
CA HIS A 204 3.16 -9.26 9.22
C HIS A 204 3.71 -8.63 7.93
N SER A 205 4.12 -7.36 8.00
CA SER A 205 4.80 -6.68 6.91
C SER A 205 6.16 -7.31 6.64
N ARG A 206 6.49 -7.53 5.37
CA ARG A 206 7.74 -8.23 5.01
C ARG A 206 8.16 -8.01 3.57
N VAL A 207 9.40 -8.36 3.29
CA VAL A 207 9.94 -8.52 1.94
C VAL A 207 10.19 -10.01 1.69
N VAL A 208 9.71 -10.52 0.55
CA VAL A 208 9.88 -11.90 0.12
C VAL A 208 10.69 -11.91 -1.18
N ASP A 209 11.72 -12.77 -1.26
CA ASP A 209 12.52 -12.93 -2.47
C ASP A 209 11.80 -13.82 -3.51
N TYR A 210 12.31 -13.84 -4.72
CA TYR A 210 11.77 -14.62 -5.85
C TYR A 210 11.77 -16.15 -5.62
N LEU A 211 12.43 -16.63 -4.56
CA LEU A 211 12.40 -18.04 -4.12
C LEU A 211 11.36 -18.28 -3.02
N GLY A 212 10.62 -17.26 -2.60
CA GLY A 212 9.61 -17.35 -1.56
C GLY A 212 10.14 -17.23 -0.14
N ARG A 213 11.40 -16.84 0.06
CA ARG A 213 12.02 -16.68 1.38
C ARG A 213 11.79 -15.26 1.90
N THR A 214 11.43 -15.14 3.16
CA THR A 214 11.38 -13.83 3.83
C THR A 214 12.80 -13.30 3.98
N VAL A 215 13.07 -12.14 3.37
CA VAL A 215 14.37 -11.45 3.43
C VAL A 215 14.43 -10.56 4.66
N THR A 216 13.35 -9.85 4.94
CA THR A 216 13.19 -9.03 6.13
C THR A 216 11.72 -8.94 6.49
N GLY A 217 11.41 -8.73 7.75
CA GLY A 217 10.07 -8.49 8.27
C GLY A 217 10.12 -7.49 9.41
N VAL A 218 9.00 -6.86 9.69
CA VAL A 218 8.82 -6.03 10.88
C VAL A 218 8.42 -6.96 12.02
N ALA A 219 9.11 -6.84 13.16
CA ALA A 219 8.72 -7.55 14.37
C ALA A 219 7.37 -7.06 14.88
N ASP A 220 6.62 -7.97 15.52
CA ASP A 220 5.35 -7.68 16.17
C ASP A 220 5.52 -6.76 17.38
#